data_9a157882f5161d61cbfef29098eb2351
#
_entry.id   9a157882f5161d61cbfef29098eb2351
#
_cell.length_a   1.000
_cell.length_b   1.000
_cell.length_c   1.000
_cell.angle_alpha   90.00
_cell.angle_beta   90.00
_cell.angle_gamma   90.00
#
_symmetry.space_group_name_H-M   'P 1'
#
loop_
_entity.id
_entity.type
_entity.pdbx_description
1 polymer ?
#
loop_
_entity_poly.entity_id
_entity_poly.type
_entity_poly.pdbx_seq_one_letter_code
_entity_poly.pdbx_strand_id
1 'polypeptide(L)'
;INEYIMASNHYGLIDVPVMDLHISSIWINDMKEGEYNPPHTHHNHNGWSTVLFLKVPEIINDAKHKHKFKDGQLCFTWREGHGSHYIDPKVGDFYIFKADHQHSVMPFKTKIKGDIRRSMSFNFEKKE
;
A
#
# COMPACT_ATOMS: atom_id res chain seq x y z
N ILE A 1 11.00 6.91 -7.76
CA ILE A 1 9.91 6.87 -8.78
C ILE A 1 10.51 6.77 -10.17
N ASN A 2 11.43 7.65 -10.55
CA ASN A 2 12.07 7.63 -11.88
C ASN A 2 12.68 6.26 -12.20
N GLU A 3 13.41 5.68 -11.26
CA GLU A 3 14.00 4.34 -11.42
C GLU A 3 12.93 3.26 -11.64
N TYR A 4 11.81 3.33 -10.90
CA TYR A 4 10.68 2.42 -11.10
C TYR A 4 10.09 2.56 -12.52
N ILE A 5 9.86 3.78 -12.98
CA ILE A 5 9.31 4.04 -14.31
C ILE A 5 10.27 3.55 -15.40
N MET A 6 11.56 3.84 -15.27
CA MET A 6 12.58 3.38 -16.22
C MET A 6 12.64 1.84 -16.28
N ALA A 7 12.64 1.17 -15.13
CA ALA A 7 12.62 -0.30 -15.07
C ALA A 7 11.34 -0.87 -15.68
N SER A 8 10.19 -0.27 -15.36
CA SER A 8 8.90 -0.72 -15.90
C SER A 8 8.80 -0.53 -17.41
N ASN A 9 9.32 0.57 -17.95
CA ASN A 9 9.42 0.79 -19.40
C ASN A 9 10.36 -0.24 -20.05
N HIS A 10 11.51 -0.51 -19.42
CA HIS A 10 12.48 -1.51 -19.92
C HIS A 10 11.83 -2.89 -20.06
N TYR A 11 10.98 -3.29 -19.13
CA TYR A 11 10.27 -4.57 -19.17
C TYR A 11 8.95 -4.52 -19.95
N GLY A 12 8.63 -3.41 -20.62
CA GLY A 12 7.40 -3.25 -21.39
C GLY A 12 6.12 -3.23 -20.56
N LEU A 13 6.23 -2.98 -19.25
CA LEU A 13 5.07 -2.95 -18.34
C LEU A 13 4.29 -1.64 -18.45
N ILE A 14 4.96 -0.56 -18.77
CA ILE A 14 4.39 0.77 -18.98
C ILE A 14 5.18 1.47 -20.10
N ASP A 15 4.54 2.43 -20.71
CA ASP A 15 5.15 3.32 -21.70
C ASP A 15 4.84 4.76 -21.29
N VAL A 16 5.66 5.30 -20.39
CA VAL A 16 5.47 6.64 -19.84
C VAL A 16 6.80 7.39 -19.80
N PRO A 17 6.89 8.56 -20.43
CA PRO A 17 8.06 9.42 -20.29
C PRO A 17 8.21 9.87 -18.84
N VAL A 18 9.39 9.67 -18.26
CA VAL A 18 9.68 10.01 -16.86
C VAL A 18 9.46 11.51 -16.56
N MET A 19 9.70 12.37 -17.54
CA MET A 19 9.59 13.82 -17.41
C MET A 19 8.15 14.35 -17.29
N ASP A 20 7.15 13.52 -17.61
CA ASP A 20 5.74 13.92 -17.67
C ASP A 20 4.96 13.55 -16.41
N LEU A 21 5.63 13.23 -15.33
CA LEU A 21 4.98 12.84 -14.07
C LEU A 21 4.92 14.00 -13.08
N HIS A 22 3.83 14.06 -12.32
CA HIS A 22 3.68 14.95 -11.18
C HIS A 22 2.98 14.27 -10.03
N ILE A 23 3.26 14.72 -8.81
CA ILE A 23 2.57 14.28 -7.61
C ILE A 23 1.24 15.02 -7.53
N SER A 24 0.13 14.26 -7.52
CA SER A 24 -1.22 14.82 -7.44
C SER A 24 -1.74 14.95 -6.01
N SER A 25 -1.27 14.10 -5.12
CA SER A 25 -1.66 14.13 -3.69
C SER A 25 -0.62 13.44 -2.82
N ILE A 26 -0.54 13.89 -1.56
CA ILE A 26 0.32 13.29 -0.53
C ILE A 26 -0.40 13.33 0.82
N TRP A 27 -0.32 12.26 1.61
CA TRP A 27 -0.97 12.18 2.92
C TRP A 27 -0.28 11.20 3.86
N ILE A 28 -0.57 11.36 5.16
CA ILE A 28 -0.19 10.44 6.22
C ILE A 28 -1.42 9.66 6.67
N ASN A 29 -1.28 8.35 6.80
CA ASN A 29 -2.28 7.46 7.38
C ASN A 29 -1.81 6.98 8.75
N ASP A 30 -2.54 7.37 9.79
CA ASP A 30 -2.39 6.84 11.14
C ASP A 30 -3.54 5.88 11.42
N MET A 31 -3.21 4.64 11.73
CA MET A 31 -4.19 3.60 12.09
C MET A 31 -3.94 3.14 13.52
N LYS A 32 -5.02 3.09 14.29
CA LYS A 32 -5.06 2.56 15.65
C LYS A 32 -5.52 1.11 15.66
N GLU A 33 -5.35 0.48 16.80
CA GLU A 33 -5.89 -0.84 17.09
C GLU A 33 -7.38 -0.93 16.72
N GLY A 34 -7.76 -1.99 16.01
CA GLY A 34 -9.12 -2.25 15.57
C GLY A 34 -9.55 -1.52 14.30
N GLU A 35 -8.81 -0.50 13.88
CA GLU A 35 -9.08 0.18 12.61
C GLU A 35 -8.58 -0.67 11.43
N TYR A 36 -9.21 -0.51 10.30
CA TYR A 36 -8.79 -1.10 9.04
C TYR A 36 -9.01 -0.12 7.89
N ASN A 37 -8.30 -0.31 6.81
CA ASN A 37 -8.57 0.42 5.58
C ASN A 37 -9.27 -0.54 4.61
N PRO A 38 -10.56 -0.30 4.29
CA PRO A 38 -11.32 -1.22 3.45
C PRO A 38 -10.74 -1.33 2.04
N PRO A 39 -11.08 -2.39 1.30
CA PRO A 39 -10.67 -2.51 -0.09
C PRO A 39 -11.11 -1.31 -0.92
N HIS A 40 -10.15 -0.66 -1.57
CA HIS A 40 -10.38 0.54 -2.39
C HIS A 40 -9.36 0.64 -3.52
N THR A 41 -9.66 1.50 -4.46
CA THR A 41 -8.76 1.94 -5.52
C THR A 41 -8.66 3.46 -5.49
N HIS A 42 -7.66 4.02 -6.13
CA HIS A 42 -7.60 5.45 -6.39
C HIS A 42 -8.24 5.74 -7.74
N HIS A 43 -9.12 6.74 -7.79
CA HIS A 43 -9.97 7.00 -8.96
C HIS A 43 -9.20 7.45 -10.21
N ASN A 44 -7.94 7.76 -10.06
CA ASN A 44 -7.11 8.17 -11.18
C ASN A 44 -6.50 6.95 -11.88
N HIS A 45 -7.21 6.44 -12.88
CA HIS A 45 -6.83 5.22 -13.61
C HIS A 45 -5.50 5.32 -14.37
N ASN A 46 -4.97 6.51 -14.58
CA ASN A 46 -3.77 6.75 -15.37
C ASN A 46 -2.49 6.95 -14.54
N GLY A 47 -2.57 6.70 -13.24
CA GLY A 47 -1.48 6.97 -12.33
C GLY A 47 -1.06 5.79 -11.48
N TRP A 48 -0.26 6.12 -10.49
CA TRP A 48 0.28 5.20 -9.51
C TRP A 48 0.03 5.73 -8.11
N SER A 49 -0.06 4.81 -7.18
CA SER A 49 -0.07 5.10 -5.74
C SER A 49 1.14 4.50 -5.06
N THR A 50 1.44 4.98 -3.87
CA THR A 50 2.60 4.53 -3.09
C THR A 50 2.23 4.33 -1.63
N VAL A 51 3.02 3.51 -0.95
CA VAL A 51 3.01 3.36 0.50
C VAL A 51 4.43 3.29 1.01
N LEU A 52 4.79 4.18 1.94
CA LEU A 52 6.02 4.14 2.72
C LEU A 52 5.68 3.91 4.19
N PHE A 53 6.20 2.85 4.79
CA PHE A 53 5.97 2.57 6.20
C PHE A 53 6.90 3.40 7.09
N LEU A 54 6.32 4.27 7.92
CA LEU A 54 7.05 5.18 8.82
C LEU A 54 7.10 4.67 10.26
N LYS A 55 6.04 3.98 10.70
CA LYS A 55 5.96 3.37 12.02
C LYS A 55 5.13 2.09 11.96
N VAL A 56 5.64 1.04 12.54
CA VAL A 56 4.94 -0.24 12.66
C VAL A 56 4.96 -0.64 14.13
N PRO A 57 3.78 -0.76 14.78
CA PRO A 57 3.70 -1.17 16.16
C PRO A 57 3.98 -2.66 16.31
N GLU A 58 4.29 -3.10 17.51
CA GLU A 58 4.34 -4.53 17.80
C GLU A 58 2.91 -5.09 17.83
N ILE A 59 2.60 -5.92 16.83
CA ILE A 59 1.26 -6.48 16.61
C ILE A 59 1.12 -7.79 17.39
N ILE A 60 -0.01 -7.96 18.07
CA ILE A 60 -0.37 -9.20 18.74
C ILE A 60 -0.95 -10.15 17.70
N ASN A 61 -0.28 -11.28 17.49
CA ASN A 61 -0.80 -12.38 16.69
C ASN A 61 -1.52 -13.37 17.60
N ASP A 62 -2.84 -13.50 17.45
CA ASP A 62 -3.61 -14.47 18.22
C ASP A 62 -3.53 -15.85 17.56
N ALA A 63 -2.85 -16.80 18.21
CA ALA A 63 -2.65 -18.17 17.73
C ALA A 63 -3.94 -19.00 17.57
N LYS A 64 -5.10 -18.49 18.01
CA LYS A 64 -6.39 -19.19 17.91
C LYS A 64 -7.09 -19.05 16.57
N HIS A 65 -6.64 -18.18 15.69
CA HIS A 65 -7.23 -18.02 14.36
C HIS A 65 -6.85 -19.19 13.43
N LYS A 66 -7.85 -19.80 12.78
CA LYS A 66 -7.67 -20.89 11.81
C LYS A 66 -6.89 -20.48 10.56
N HIS A 67 -6.82 -19.19 10.28
CA HIS A 67 -6.13 -18.65 9.12
C HIS A 67 -4.83 -18.00 9.55
N LYS A 68 -3.80 -18.11 8.71
CA LYS A 68 -2.52 -17.43 8.92
C LYS A 68 -2.74 -15.94 9.16
N PHE A 69 -2.07 -15.41 10.15
CA PHE A 69 -2.19 -14.01 10.58
C PHE A 69 -1.87 -13.06 9.44
N LYS A 70 -2.79 -12.13 9.23
CA LYS A 70 -2.68 -11.04 8.26
C LYS A 70 -2.86 -9.68 8.92
N ASP A 71 -2.86 -9.65 10.24
CA ASP A 71 -3.11 -8.47 11.04
C ASP A 71 -2.14 -7.34 10.70
N GLY A 72 -2.66 -6.16 10.42
CA GLY A 72 -1.90 -4.98 10.04
C GLY A 72 -1.23 -5.03 8.68
N GLN A 73 -1.38 -6.12 7.93
CA GLN A 73 -0.77 -6.28 6.62
C GLN A 73 -1.48 -5.44 5.55
N LEU A 74 -0.69 -4.97 4.59
CA LEU A 74 -1.17 -4.41 3.35
C LEU A 74 -1.56 -5.56 2.42
N CYS A 75 -2.80 -5.55 1.96
CA CYS A 75 -3.34 -6.58 1.07
C CYS A 75 -3.58 -6.00 -0.31
N PHE A 76 -3.05 -6.64 -1.33
CA PHE A 76 -3.39 -6.39 -2.73
C PHE A 76 -4.31 -7.51 -3.23
N THR A 77 -5.45 -7.13 -3.81
CA THR A 77 -6.42 -8.08 -4.35
C THR A 77 -6.34 -8.06 -5.88
N TRP A 78 -6.09 -9.23 -6.47
CA TRP A 78 -6.07 -9.39 -7.92
C TRP A 78 -7.49 -9.46 -8.48
N ARG A 79 -7.67 -8.98 -9.70
CA ARG A 79 -8.94 -9.10 -10.42
C ARG A 79 -9.30 -10.57 -10.64
N GLU A 80 -10.59 -10.86 -10.79
CA GLU A 80 -11.13 -12.17 -11.21
C GLU A 80 -10.86 -13.31 -10.23
N GLY A 81 -10.70 -13.03 -8.95
CA GLY A 81 -10.60 -14.09 -7.93
C GLY A 81 -9.26 -14.83 -7.89
N HIS A 82 -8.22 -14.32 -8.52
CA HIS A 82 -6.87 -14.90 -8.50
C HIS A 82 -6.14 -14.76 -7.14
N GLY A 83 -6.87 -14.41 -6.09
CA GLY A 83 -6.35 -14.36 -4.72
C GLY A 83 -5.88 -12.98 -4.29
N SER A 84 -5.18 -12.98 -3.18
CA SER A 84 -4.66 -11.77 -2.54
C SER A 84 -3.20 -11.95 -2.17
N HIS A 85 -2.43 -10.88 -2.28
CA HIS A 85 -1.04 -10.81 -1.84
C HIS A 85 -0.95 -9.93 -0.61
N TYR A 86 -0.35 -10.46 0.46
CA TYR A 86 -0.22 -9.80 1.74
C TYR A 86 1.23 -9.42 2.00
N ILE A 87 1.44 -8.20 2.46
CA ILE A 87 2.75 -7.63 2.75
C ILE A 87 2.82 -7.29 4.23
N ASP A 88 3.78 -7.88 4.95
CA ASP A 88 4.13 -7.48 6.30
C ASP A 88 4.75 -6.08 6.28
N PRO A 89 4.19 -5.12 7.03
CA PRO A 89 4.77 -3.79 7.08
C PRO A 89 6.12 -3.80 7.82
N LYS A 90 7.11 -3.20 7.21
CA LYS A 90 8.42 -2.92 7.83
C LYS A 90 8.77 -1.47 7.64
N VAL A 91 9.24 -0.82 8.69
CA VAL A 91 9.66 0.59 8.62
C VAL A 91 10.73 0.76 7.55
N GLY A 92 10.51 1.72 6.64
CA GLY A 92 11.40 2.02 5.52
C GLY A 92 11.05 1.31 4.21
N ASP A 93 10.20 0.27 4.24
CA ASP A 93 9.74 -0.37 3.00
C ASP A 93 8.84 0.59 2.22
N PHE A 94 9.08 0.65 0.92
CA PHE A 94 8.38 1.52 -0.03
C PHE A 94 7.82 0.71 -1.18
N TYR A 95 6.52 0.85 -1.41
CA TYR A 95 5.79 0.15 -2.47
C TYR A 95 5.18 1.14 -3.46
N ILE A 96 5.26 0.79 -4.74
CA ILE A 96 4.62 1.52 -5.85
C ILE A 96 3.72 0.54 -6.57
N PHE A 97 2.50 0.97 -6.88
CA PHE A 97 1.52 0.15 -7.57
C PHE A 97 0.58 1.02 -8.42
N LYS A 98 -0.11 0.40 -9.36
CA LYS A 98 -1.10 1.09 -10.18
C LYS A 98 -2.23 1.65 -9.34
N ALA A 99 -2.68 2.87 -9.64
CA ALA A 99 -3.72 3.56 -8.88
C ALA A 99 -5.06 2.79 -8.87
N ASP A 100 -5.34 2.02 -9.92
CA ASP A 100 -6.54 1.18 -10.03
C ASP A 100 -6.39 -0.21 -9.40
N HIS A 101 -5.21 -0.52 -8.81
CA HIS A 101 -5.02 -1.78 -8.11
C HIS A 101 -5.70 -1.75 -6.75
N GLN A 102 -6.68 -2.64 -6.57
CA GLN A 102 -7.42 -2.74 -5.30
C GLN A 102 -6.51 -3.18 -4.17
N HIS A 103 -6.55 -2.45 -3.07
CA HIS A 103 -5.77 -2.73 -1.88
C HIS A 103 -6.54 -2.38 -0.61
N SER A 104 -6.08 -2.96 0.49
CA SER A 104 -6.68 -2.78 1.82
C SER A 104 -5.61 -2.93 2.89
N VAL A 105 -5.93 -2.51 4.12
CA VAL A 105 -5.11 -2.80 5.30
C VAL A 105 -5.94 -3.56 6.31
N MET A 106 -5.42 -4.69 6.76
CA MET A 106 -6.10 -5.55 7.73
C MET A 106 -6.07 -4.93 9.13
N PRO A 107 -7.16 -5.10 9.91
CA PRO A 107 -7.17 -4.65 11.31
C PRO A 107 -6.10 -5.38 12.12
N PHE A 108 -5.72 -4.80 13.25
CA PHE A 108 -4.68 -5.34 14.12
C PHE A 108 -4.93 -4.97 15.58
N LYS A 109 -4.23 -5.65 16.49
CA LYS A 109 -4.12 -5.31 17.90
C LYS A 109 -2.66 -5.04 18.23
N THR A 110 -2.41 -4.12 19.15
CA THR A 110 -1.06 -3.73 19.55
C THR A 110 -0.73 -4.21 20.96
N LYS A 111 0.53 -4.57 21.22
CA LYS A 111 0.99 -4.91 22.57
C LYS A 111 0.97 -3.69 23.48
N ILE A 112 1.25 -2.52 22.94
CA ILE A 112 1.23 -1.26 23.68
C ILE A 112 -0.06 -0.53 23.33
N LYS A 113 -0.92 -0.35 24.31
CA LYS A 113 -2.19 0.37 24.14
C LYS A 113 -1.95 1.78 23.59
N GLY A 114 -2.68 2.13 22.54
CA GLY A 114 -2.59 3.45 21.91
C GLY A 114 -1.44 3.60 20.91
N ASP A 115 -0.66 2.55 20.67
CA ASP A 115 0.35 2.58 19.62
C ASP A 115 -0.31 2.62 18.22
N ILE A 116 0.38 3.19 17.26
CA ILE A 116 -0.16 3.44 15.91
C ILE A 116 0.72 2.82 14.83
N ARG A 117 0.07 2.43 13.74
CA ARG A 117 0.70 2.14 12.46
C ARG A 117 0.62 3.40 11.60
N ARG A 118 1.78 3.92 11.17
CA ARG A 118 1.86 5.12 10.33
C ARG A 118 2.47 4.79 8.99
N SER A 119 1.81 5.21 7.94
CA SER A 119 2.35 5.21 6.60
C SER A 119 2.18 6.57 5.92
N MET A 120 3.08 6.89 5.02
CA MET A 120 2.94 7.99 4.09
C MET A 120 2.59 7.43 2.72
N SER A 121 1.64 8.04 2.07
CA SER A 121 1.26 7.71 0.71
C SER A 121 1.25 8.95 -0.16
N PHE A 122 1.56 8.79 -1.42
CA PHE A 122 1.33 9.81 -2.43
C PHE A 122 0.92 9.17 -3.75
N ASN A 123 0.12 9.89 -4.49
CA ASN A 123 -0.25 9.55 -5.85
C ASN A 123 0.56 10.38 -6.83
N PHE A 124 0.92 9.77 -7.94
CA PHE A 124 1.50 10.47 -9.06
C PHE A 124 0.86 10.02 -10.36
N GLU A 125 0.83 10.91 -11.31
CA GLU A 125 0.15 10.71 -12.58
C GLU A 125 0.88 11.41 -13.71
N LYS A 126 0.53 11.03 -14.94
CA LYS A 126 1.03 11.69 -16.13
C LYS A 126 0.46 13.11 -16.21
N LYS A 127 1.29 14.08 -16.55
CA LYS A 127 0.82 15.41 -16.93
C LYS A 127 0.01 15.31 -18.23
N GLU A 128 -1.13 15.96 -18.23
CA GLU A 128 -1.91 16.15 -19.46
C GLU A 128 -1.23 17.09 -20.43
#